data_3761167026507b439f1336da9587c4bd
#
_entry.id   3761167026507b439f1336da9587c4bd
#
_cell.length_a   1.000
_cell.length_b   1.000
_cell.length_c   1.000
_cell.angle_alpha   90.00
_cell.angle_beta   90.00
_cell.angle_gamma   90.00
#
_symmetry.space_group_name_H-M   'P 1'
#
loop_
_entity.id
_entity.type
_entity.pdbx_description
1 polymer ?
#
loop_
_entity_poly.entity_id
_entity_poly.type
_entity_poly.pdbx_seq_one_letter_code
_entity_poly.pdbx_strand_id
1 'polypeptide(L)'
;MELKIFRDTLPQGGAGCTVKAELPLETDIRISDDLPPVGKLVKCFVRPVVLQRQLQPGRLTLEGYLRCTVFYQSEAEKDLCQTEQKLPFTRQLELPELTFTAWTAVVEGQTEYLNTRAADPRRIEVRGAYGLVVTVHTQCKTEVITALADGGIEQQLRTLQGVRSVAVLDKLVTLEGELVFAKPPAAVLDITGNACVAEVKLLAGKAVVKGELRVQCAWRAEGDTALQSQAAALPFQQVIDL
;
A
#
# COMPACT_ATOMS: atom_id res chain seq x y z
N MET A 1 7.99 -51.61 26.13
CA MET A 1 8.52 -50.96 24.90
C MET A 1 8.01 -49.55 24.88
N GLU A 2 8.90 -48.60 24.80
CA GLU A 2 8.52 -47.18 24.86
C GLU A 2 8.39 -46.66 23.41
N LEU A 3 7.21 -46.11 23.06
CA LEU A 3 6.92 -45.58 21.75
C LEU A 3 7.79 -44.32 21.50
N LYS A 4 8.65 -44.33 20.47
CA LYS A 4 9.43 -43.18 20.05
C LYS A 4 8.68 -42.43 18.96
N ILE A 5 8.36 -41.16 19.23
CA ILE A 5 7.68 -40.24 18.31
C ILE A 5 8.72 -39.26 17.74
N PHE A 6 8.88 -39.26 16.43
CA PHE A 6 9.71 -38.29 15.73
C PHE A 6 8.82 -37.15 15.28
N ARG A 7 9.23 -35.92 15.60
CA ARG A 7 8.51 -34.70 15.26
C ARG A 7 9.42 -33.79 14.47
N ASP A 8 8.83 -33.05 13.56
CA ASP A 8 9.49 -31.97 12.84
C ASP A 8 8.65 -30.69 12.97
N THR A 9 9.29 -29.55 12.81
CA THR A 9 8.65 -28.25 12.91
C THR A 9 8.56 -27.63 11.54
N LEU A 10 7.33 -27.46 11.03
CA LEU A 10 7.08 -26.84 9.75
C LEU A 10 6.68 -25.38 9.94
N PRO A 11 7.39 -24.42 9.29
CA PRO A 11 6.93 -23.05 9.21
C PRO A 11 5.70 -22.99 8.32
N GLN A 12 4.68 -22.27 8.77
CA GLN A 12 3.43 -22.05 8.07
C GLN A 12 3.12 -20.57 8.06
N GLY A 13 2.89 -20.00 6.87
CA GLY A 13 2.43 -18.62 6.69
C GLY A 13 1.10 -18.59 5.97
N GLY A 14 0.30 -17.58 6.25
CA GLY A 14 -0.99 -17.39 5.58
C GLY A 14 -1.73 -16.15 6.05
N ALA A 15 -2.91 -15.91 5.50
CA ALA A 15 -3.79 -14.87 5.98
C ALA A 15 -4.39 -15.30 7.33
N GLY A 16 -4.04 -14.58 8.39
CA GLY A 16 -4.62 -14.79 9.71
C GLY A 16 -6.06 -14.30 9.79
N CYS A 17 -6.30 -13.05 9.34
CA CYS A 17 -7.64 -12.49 9.25
C CYS A 17 -7.67 -11.28 8.29
N THR A 18 -8.88 -10.94 7.84
CA THR A 18 -9.14 -9.72 7.06
C THR A 18 -10.24 -8.93 7.76
N VAL A 19 -9.98 -7.66 8.01
CA VAL A 19 -10.94 -6.73 8.61
C VAL A 19 -11.15 -5.51 7.74
N LYS A 20 -12.35 -4.93 7.82
CA LYS A 20 -12.72 -3.71 7.10
C LYS A 20 -12.95 -2.58 8.08
N ALA A 21 -12.62 -1.38 7.66
CA ALA A 21 -12.86 -0.16 8.41
C ALA A 21 -13.18 0.98 7.47
N GLU A 22 -13.83 2.00 7.99
CA GLU A 22 -14.09 3.25 7.29
C GLU A 22 -13.39 4.40 8.01
N LEU A 23 -12.75 5.26 7.25
CA LEU A 23 -12.17 6.51 7.71
C LEU A 23 -13.06 7.66 7.24
N PRO A 24 -13.68 8.41 8.15
CA PRO A 24 -14.43 9.60 7.76
C PRO A 24 -13.47 10.67 7.22
N LEU A 25 -13.91 11.38 6.22
CA LEU A 25 -13.17 12.44 5.56
C LEU A 25 -14.00 13.72 5.65
N GLU A 26 -13.53 14.66 6.46
CA GLU A 26 -14.12 15.98 6.58
C GLU A 26 -13.00 17.00 6.77
N THR A 27 -12.83 17.89 5.79
CA THR A 27 -11.80 18.93 5.83
C THR A 27 -12.14 20.12 4.99
N ASP A 28 -11.60 21.27 5.39
CA ASP A 28 -11.57 22.51 4.63
C ASP A 28 -10.14 22.78 4.16
N ILE A 29 -9.93 22.73 2.85
CA ILE A 29 -8.66 23.03 2.23
C ILE A 29 -8.63 24.52 1.89
N ARG A 30 -7.67 25.24 2.47
CA ARG A 30 -7.42 26.64 2.15
C ARG A 30 -6.42 26.73 1.01
N ILE A 31 -6.78 27.51 -0.02
CA ILE A 31 -5.86 27.81 -1.12
C ILE A 31 -4.88 28.87 -0.63
N SER A 32 -3.61 28.54 -0.70
CA SER A 32 -2.50 29.41 -0.33
C SER A 32 -2.45 30.68 -1.23
N ASP A 33 -1.91 31.78 -0.72
CA ASP A 33 -1.91 33.07 -1.43
C ASP A 33 -1.02 33.10 -2.67
N ASP A 34 -0.06 32.17 -2.75
CA ASP A 34 0.79 31.94 -3.92
C ASP A 34 0.08 31.17 -5.04
N LEU A 35 -1.07 30.57 -4.75
CA LEU A 35 -1.90 29.87 -5.75
C LEU A 35 -3.08 30.76 -6.18
N PRO A 36 -3.51 30.67 -7.45
CA PRO A 36 -4.66 31.43 -7.91
C PRO A 36 -5.97 30.94 -7.30
N PRO A 37 -7.00 31.80 -7.19
CA PRO A 37 -8.31 31.44 -6.71
C PRO A 37 -8.99 30.34 -7.53
N VAL A 38 -9.86 29.58 -6.88
CA VAL A 38 -10.63 28.49 -7.50
C VAL A 38 -11.73 29.07 -8.38
N GLY A 39 -11.67 28.81 -9.68
CA GLY A 39 -12.78 29.06 -10.60
C GLY A 39 -13.69 27.85 -10.73
N LYS A 40 -13.11 26.67 -10.94
CA LYS A 40 -13.88 25.41 -11.11
C LYS A 40 -13.10 24.23 -10.54
N LEU A 41 -13.75 23.41 -9.74
CA LEU A 41 -13.19 22.11 -9.31
C LEU A 41 -13.19 21.12 -10.48
N VAL A 42 -12.08 20.40 -10.64
CA VAL A 42 -11.90 19.42 -11.70
C VAL A 42 -12.00 18.01 -11.12
N LYS A 43 -11.16 17.69 -10.12
CA LYS A 43 -11.10 16.35 -9.52
C LYS A 43 -10.52 16.42 -8.12
N CYS A 44 -10.97 15.52 -7.27
CA CYS A 44 -10.37 15.27 -5.97
C CYS A 44 -10.00 13.79 -5.86
N PHE A 45 -8.80 13.52 -5.36
CA PHE A 45 -8.30 12.17 -5.08
C PHE A 45 -7.97 12.07 -3.60
N VAL A 46 -8.26 10.91 -3.03
CA VAL A 46 -7.89 10.59 -1.65
C VAL A 46 -7.10 9.30 -1.66
N ARG A 47 -5.93 9.31 -1.01
CA ARG A 47 -5.06 8.14 -0.89
C ARG A 47 -4.59 7.99 0.56
N PRO A 48 -4.62 6.79 1.15
CA PRO A 48 -4.09 6.56 2.48
C PRO A 48 -2.57 6.44 2.41
N VAL A 49 -1.91 6.99 3.42
CA VAL A 49 -0.49 6.76 3.69
C VAL A 49 -0.40 6.22 5.10
N VAL A 50 -0.16 4.93 5.23
CA VAL A 50 0.02 4.26 6.52
C VAL A 50 1.47 4.39 6.93
N LEU A 51 1.72 5.07 8.06
CA LEU A 51 3.07 5.30 8.59
C LEU A 51 3.47 4.23 9.60
N GLN A 52 2.51 3.79 10.42
CA GLN A 52 2.78 2.82 11.48
C GLN A 52 1.67 1.78 11.57
N ARG A 53 2.07 0.56 11.87
CA ARG A 53 1.19 -0.58 12.16
C ARG A 53 1.65 -1.20 13.46
N GLN A 54 0.74 -1.35 14.42
CA GLN A 54 1.02 -1.90 15.74
C GLN A 54 0.03 -3.03 16.03
N LEU A 55 0.50 -4.26 16.10
CA LEU A 55 -0.30 -5.43 16.46
C LEU A 55 -0.12 -5.75 17.94
N GLN A 56 -1.24 -5.83 18.63
CA GLN A 56 -1.37 -6.30 20.01
C GLN A 56 -2.38 -7.45 20.06
N PRO A 57 -2.43 -8.24 21.13
CA PRO A 57 -3.46 -9.27 21.28
C PRO A 57 -4.86 -8.70 21.07
N GLY A 58 -5.60 -9.24 20.10
CA GLY A 58 -6.95 -8.81 19.76
C GLY A 58 -7.09 -7.44 19.08
N ARG A 59 -6.00 -6.74 18.75
CA ARG A 59 -6.08 -5.37 18.22
C ARG A 59 -4.94 -5.02 17.26
N LEU A 60 -5.29 -4.37 16.15
CA LEU A 60 -4.33 -3.70 15.26
C LEU A 60 -4.59 -2.20 15.27
N THR A 61 -3.57 -1.42 15.54
CA THR A 61 -3.61 0.05 15.42
C THR A 61 -2.87 0.47 14.15
N LEU A 62 -3.54 1.27 13.33
CA LEU A 62 -2.99 1.90 12.14
C LEU A 62 -2.89 3.41 12.37
N GLU A 63 -1.74 3.98 12.09
CA GLU A 63 -1.51 5.43 12.14
C GLU A 63 -0.99 5.91 10.79
N GLY A 64 -1.45 7.08 10.37
CA GLY A 64 -1.06 7.67 9.11
C GLY A 64 -1.88 8.91 8.77
N TYR A 65 -2.01 9.18 7.49
CA TYR A 65 -2.86 10.27 7.00
C TYR A 65 -3.54 9.91 5.67
N LEU A 66 -4.70 10.50 5.44
CA LEU A 66 -5.31 10.56 4.12
C LEU A 66 -4.73 11.77 3.39
N ARG A 67 -4.09 11.52 2.25
CA ARG A 67 -3.64 12.55 1.33
C ARG A 67 -4.80 12.92 0.42
N CYS A 68 -5.32 14.12 0.58
CA CYS A 68 -6.39 14.67 -0.22
C CYS A 68 -5.78 15.64 -1.24
N THR A 69 -5.83 15.29 -2.53
CA THR A 69 -5.27 16.10 -3.63
C THR A 69 -6.42 16.62 -4.47
N VAL A 70 -6.53 17.93 -4.59
CA VAL A 70 -7.58 18.60 -5.37
C VAL A 70 -6.99 19.30 -6.56
N PHE A 71 -7.52 18.99 -7.74
CA PHE A 71 -7.26 19.68 -8.99
C PHE A 71 -8.38 20.65 -9.28
N TYR A 72 -8.03 21.88 -9.60
CA TYR A 72 -8.98 22.93 -9.93
C TYR A 72 -8.47 23.82 -11.06
N GLN A 73 -9.38 24.45 -11.77
CA GLN A 73 -9.08 25.45 -12.75
C GLN A 73 -9.13 26.83 -12.08
N SER A 74 -8.09 27.66 -12.32
CA SER A 74 -8.05 29.03 -11.82
C SER A 74 -9.17 29.87 -12.39
N GLU A 75 -9.60 30.90 -11.65
CA GLU A 75 -10.70 31.77 -12.06
C GLU A 75 -10.30 32.65 -13.26
N ALA A 76 -9.14 33.26 -13.22
CA ALA A 76 -8.69 34.22 -14.22
C ALA A 76 -8.10 33.58 -15.48
N GLU A 77 -7.04 32.78 -15.32
CA GLU A 77 -6.24 32.25 -16.43
C GLU A 77 -6.74 30.93 -16.97
N LYS A 78 -7.70 30.31 -16.26
CA LYS A 78 -8.22 28.97 -16.57
C LYS A 78 -7.17 27.86 -16.53
N ASP A 79 -6.05 28.13 -15.89
CA ASP A 79 -4.98 27.18 -15.70
C ASP A 79 -5.36 26.05 -14.73
N LEU A 80 -4.88 24.84 -15.00
CA LEU A 80 -5.03 23.73 -14.06
C LEU A 80 -4.04 23.88 -12.92
N CYS A 81 -4.55 23.93 -11.72
CA CYS A 81 -3.82 24.06 -10.46
C CYS A 81 -4.08 22.85 -9.56
N GLN A 82 -3.18 22.63 -8.61
CA GLN A 82 -3.29 21.57 -7.63
C GLN A 82 -3.07 22.13 -6.23
N THR A 83 -3.81 21.57 -5.27
CA THR A 83 -3.55 21.75 -3.84
C THR A 83 -3.67 20.43 -3.11
N GLU A 84 -2.97 20.28 -1.99
CA GLU A 84 -2.93 19.05 -1.21
C GLU A 84 -3.17 19.36 0.27
N GLN A 85 -3.94 18.47 0.93
CA GLN A 85 -4.12 18.47 2.37
C GLN A 85 -3.90 17.06 2.92
N LYS A 86 -3.16 16.96 4.03
CA LYS A 86 -2.95 15.72 4.78
C LYS A 86 -3.87 15.71 6.00
N LEU A 87 -4.69 14.68 6.10
CA LEU A 87 -5.59 14.46 7.25
C LEU A 87 -5.06 13.29 8.06
N PRO A 88 -4.51 13.54 9.26
CA PRO A 88 -4.01 12.45 10.09
C PRO A 88 -5.15 11.56 10.56
N PHE A 89 -4.88 10.27 10.69
CA PHE A 89 -5.79 9.32 11.30
C PHE A 89 -5.04 8.36 12.22
N THR A 90 -5.75 7.89 13.24
CA THR A 90 -5.40 6.73 14.05
C THR A 90 -6.62 5.82 14.08
N ARG A 91 -6.49 4.59 13.58
CA ARG A 91 -7.59 3.64 13.53
C ARG A 91 -7.24 2.36 14.27
N GLN A 92 -8.07 2.01 15.25
CA GLN A 92 -7.99 0.73 15.95
C GLN A 92 -8.98 -0.25 15.33
N LEU A 93 -8.48 -1.45 15.05
CA LEU A 93 -9.23 -2.56 14.48
C LEU A 93 -9.22 -3.71 15.47
N GLU A 94 -10.39 -4.25 15.77
CA GLU A 94 -10.51 -5.47 16.57
C GLU A 94 -10.18 -6.68 15.70
N LEU A 95 -9.37 -7.57 16.24
CA LEU A 95 -8.94 -8.79 15.58
C LEU A 95 -9.31 -10.00 16.45
N PRO A 96 -9.53 -11.17 15.85
CA PRO A 96 -9.56 -12.42 16.61
C PRO A 96 -8.20 -12.66 17.28
N GLU A 97 -8.18 -13.53 18.27
CA GLU A 97 -6.90 -13.98 18.83
C GLU A 97 -6.09 -14.71 17.76
N LEU A 98 -4.87 -14.23 17.52
CA LEU A 98 -3.95 -14.77 16.54
C LEU A 98 -2.71 -15.30 17.25
N THR A 99 -2.33 -16.53 16.91
CA THR A 99 -1.06 -17.11 17.33
C THR A 99 -0.03 -16.95 16.21
N PHE A 100 1.09 -16.28 16.50
CA PHE A 100 2.10 -16.01 15.48
C PHE A 100 3.50 -15.86 16.08
N THR A 101 4.51 -16.13 15.26
CA THR A 101 5.92 -15.81 15.53
C THR A 101 6.36 -14.54 14.81
N ALA A 102 5.71 -14.23 13.67
CA ALA A 102 5.88 -13.00 12.92
C ALA A 102 4.56 -12.62 12.23
N TRP A 103 4.41 -11.36 11.87
CA TRP A 103 3.21 -10.86 11.20
C TRP A 103 3.53 -9.71 10.23
N THR A 104 2.64 -9.50 9.28
CA THR A 104 2.62 -8.34 8.37
C THR A 104 1.17 -7.97 8.09
N ALA A 105 0.86 -6.69 8.08
CA ALA A 105 -0.46 -6.19 7.69
C ALA A 105 -0.38 -5.49 6.34
N VAL A 106 -1.14 -5.99 5.36
CA VAL A 106 -1.35 -5.34 4.07
C VAL A 106 -2.61 -4.49 4.16
N VAL A 107 -2.49 -3.22 3.82
CA VAL A 107 -3.58 -2.24 3.87
C VAL A 107 -3.91 -1.80 2.45
N GLU A 108 -5.12 -2.14 2.02
CA GLU A 108 -5.70 -1.71 0.76
C GLU A 108 -6.93 -0.86 1.04
N GLY A 109 -7.41 -0.12 0.06
CA GLY A 109 -8.63 0.63 0.25
C GLY A 109 -9.03 1.42 -0.97
N GLN A 110 -10.23 1.99 -0.89
CA GLN A 110 -10.82 2.78 -1.93
C GLN A 110 -11.68 3.91 -1.36
N THR A 111 -11.87 4.94 -2.17
CA THR A 111 -12.85 5.98 -1.85
C THR A 111 -14.26 5.40 -1.97
N GLU A 112 -15.02 5.39 -0.88
CA GLU A 112 -16.42 4.94 -0.88
C GLU A 112 -17.31 6.01 -1.52
N TYR A 113 -17.19 7.23 -1.04
CA TYR A 113 -17.80 8.40 -1.65
C TYR A 113 -16.98 9.65 -1.34
N LEU A 114 -17.08 10.64 -2.22
CA LEU A 114 -16.38 11.90 -2.09
C LEU A 114 -17.23 13.03 -2.65
N ASN A 115 -17.51 14.02 -1.83
CA ASN A 115 -18.16 15.26 -2.22
C ASN A 115 -17.20 16.42 -1.99
N THR A 116 -16.99 17.22 -3.04
CA THR A 116 -16.04 18.33 -3.02
C THR A 116 -16.73 19.56 -3.60
N ARG A 117 -16.72 20.66 -2.87
CA ARG A 117 -17.27 21.94 -3.33
C ARG A 117 -16.36 23.10 -2.99
N ALA A 118 -16.31 24.10 -3.85
CA ALA A 118 -15.73 25.40 -3.54
C ALA A 118 -16.76 26.17 -2.67
N ALA A 119 -16.42 26.40 -1.42
CA ALA A 119 -17.25 27.19 -0.50
C ALA A 119 -17.07 28.69 -0.77
N ASP A 120 -15.86 29.08 -1.13
CA ASP A 120 -15.48 30.40 -1.63
C ASP A 120 -14.24 30.26 -2.55
N PRO A 121 -13.76 31.32 -3.22
CA PRO A 121 -12.64 31.25 -4.16
C PRO A 121 -11.31 30.76 -3.54
N ARG A 122 -11.20 30.73 -2.20
CA ARG A 122 -10.00 30.31 -1.49
C ARG A 122 -10.23 29.17 -0.49
N ARG A 123 -11.42 28.56 -0.53
CA ARG A 123 -11.77 27.46 0.37
C ARG A 123 -12.53 26.34 -0.33
N ILE A 124 -12.01 25.14 -0.23
CA ILE A 124 -12.60 23.93 -0.76
C ILE A 124 -13.02 23.04 0.39
N GLU A 125 -14.30 22.73 0.50
CA GLU A 125 -14.80 21.74 1.43
C GLU A 125 -14.73 20.35 0.78
N VAL A 126 -14.21 19.39 1.54
CA VAL A 126 -14.13 17.99 1.13
C VAL A 126 -14.79 17.14 2.21
N ARG A 127 -15.79 16.37 1.83
CA ARG A 127 -16.52 15.44 2.69
C ARG A 127 -16.65 14.09 2.02
N GLY A 128 -16.48 13.02 2.78
CA GLY A 128 -16.56 11.68 2.23
C GLY A 128 -16.20 10.60 3.23
N ALA A 129 -15.94 9.41 2.69
CA ALA A 129 -15.44 8.27 3.42
C ALA A 129 -14.46 7.47 2.57
N TYR A 130 -13.44 6.94 3.23
CA TYR A 130 -12.44 6.07 2.65
C TYR A 130 -12.51 4.70 3.32
N GLY A 131 -12.86 3.67 2.54
CA GLY A 131 -12.89 2.28 3.01
C GLY A 131 -11.50 1.68 3.05
N LEU A 132 -11.16 1.02 4.15
CA LEU A 132 -9.94 0.24 4.31
C LEU A 132 -10.27 -1.25 4.37
N VAL A 133 -9.44 -2.05 3.70
CA VAL A 133 -9.39 -3.51 3.82
C VAL A 133 -8.01 -3.86 4.33
N VAL A 134 -7.94 -4.45 5.51
CA VAL A 134 -6.69 -4.78 6.17
C VAL A 134 -6.59 -6.29 6.32
N THR A 135 -5.59 -6.89 5.66
CA THR A 135 -5.30 -8.32 5.75
C THR A 135 -4.05 -8.51 6.59
N VAL A 136 -4.22 -9.18 7.72
CA VAL A 136 -3.11 -9.56 8.60
C VAL A 136 -2.61 -10.94 8.18
N HIS A 137 -1.36 -10.99 7.75
CA HIS A 137 -0.65 -12.23 7.47
C HIS A 137 0.17 -12.62 8.69
N THR A 138 0.07 -13.88 9.10
CA THR A 138 0.79 -14.41 10.25
C THR A 138 1.70 -15.54 9.82
N GLN A 139 2.78 -15.71 10.57
CA GLN A 139 3.66 -16.86 10.49
C GLN A 139 3.58 -17.62 11.80
N CYS A 140 3.48 -18.92 11.74
CA CYS A 140 3.52 -19.80 12.89
C CYS A 140 4.41 -21.02 12.61
N LYS A 141 4.75 -21.75 13.66
CA LYS A 141 5.45 -23.02 13.57
C LYS A 141 4.49 -24.12 14.04
N THR A 142 4.30 -25.13 13.22
CA THR A 142 3.43 -26.27 13.55
C THR A 142 4.28 -27.52 13.69
N GLU A 143 4.18 -28.20 14.83
CA GLU A 143 4.81 -29.51 15.00
C GLU A 143 3.98 -30.58 14.26
N VAL A 144 4.68 -31.38 13.50
CA VAL A 144 4.10 -32.53 12.80
C VAL A 144 4.82 -33.83 13.20
N ILE A 145 4.09 -34.89 13.34
CA ILE A 145 4.67 -36.22 13.58
C ILE A 145 5.12 -36.76 12.23
N THR A 146 6.40 -37.03 12.09
CA THR A 146 7.01 -37.51 10.83
C THR A 146 7.23 -39.01 10.82
N ALA A 147 7.43 -39.64 11.98
CA ALA A 147 7.57 -41.06 12.09
C ALA A 147 7.28 -41.55 13.52
N LEU A 148 6.95 -42.81 13.64
CA LEU A 148 6.87 -43.53 14.89
C LEU A 148 7.86 -44.72 14.82
N ALA A 149 8.58 -45.00 15.90
CA ALA A 149 9.44 -46.15 15.99
C ALA A 149 9.06 -46.95 17.20
N ASP A 150 8.50 -48.10 16.96
CA ASP A 150 8.35 -49.23 17.90
C ASP A 150 7.99 -50.51 17.15
N GLY A 151 8.40 -51.65 17.68
CA GLY A 151 8.24 -52.99 17.07
C GLY A 151 6.82 -53.57 17.08
N GLY A 152 5.79 -52.78 17.31
CA GLY A 152 4.40 -53.25 17.34
C GLY A 152 3.39 -52.44 16.55
N ILE A 153 3.86 -51.39 15.84
CA ILE A 153 2.96 -50.46 15.13
C ILE A 153 3.17 -50.59 13.63
N GLU A 154 2.11 -50.86 12.89
CA GLU A 154 2.07 -50.79 11.45
C GLU A 154 1.82 -49.36 11.01
N GLN A 155 2.65 -48.84 10.09
CA GLN A 155 2.57 -47.48 9.63
C GLN A 155 2.37 -47.43 8.12
N GLN A 156 1.42 -46.57 7.67
CA GLN A 156 1.28 -46.25 6.27
C GLN A 156 1.72 -44.82 6.07
N LEU A 157 2.90 -44.61 5.51
CA LEU A 157 3.44 -43.27 5.20
C LEU A 157 3.08 -42.87 3.76
N ARG A 158 2.64 -41.62 3.59
CA ARG A 158 2.40 -41.00 2.28
C ARG A 158 3.18 -39.70 2.19
N THR A 159 3.90 -39.55 1.09
CA THR A 159 4.55 -38.27 0.76
C THR A 159 3.58 -37.42 -0.02
N LEU A 160 3.30 -36.21 0.49
CA LEU A 160 2.49 -35.23 -0.18
C LEU A 160 3.42 -34.09 -0.66
N GLN A 161 3.27 -33.71 -1.94
CA GLN A 161 3.92 -32.53 -2.47
C GLN A 161 2.89 -31.39 -2.55
N GLY A 162 3.26 -30.23 -2.04
CA GLY A 162 2.38 -29.06 -2.04
C GLY A 162 3.18 -27.77 -1.99
N VAL A 163 2.54 -26.67 -2.38
CA VAL A 163 3.08 -25.32 -2.25
C VAL A 163 2.49 -24.69 -1.00
N ARG A 164 3.34 -24.08 -0.18
CA ARG A 164 2.92 -23.35 1.01
C ARG A 164 3.51 -21.95 1.00
N SER A 165 2.77 -20.99 1.56
CA SER A 165 3.33 -19.68 1.87
C SER A 165 4.30 -19.80 3.04
N VAL A 166 5.52 -19.32 2.88
CA VAL A 166 6.55 -19.34 3.92
C VAL A 166 6.57 -18.02 4.67
N ALA A 167 6.47 -16.90 3.93
CA ALA A 167 6.48 -15.55 4.50
C ALA A 167 5.69 -14.59 3.62
N VAL A 168 5.17 -13.53 4.24
CA VAL A 168 4.69 -12.32 3.57
C VAL A 168 5.49 -11.17 4.16
N LEU A 169 6.15 -10.40 3.30
CA LEU A 169 7.04 -9.32 3.70
C LEU A 169 6.60 -8.01 3.03
N ASP A 170 6.68 -6.92 3.78
CA ASP A 170 6.48 -5.57 3.29
C ASP A 170 7.84 -4.83 3.40
N LYS A 171 8.38 -4.41 2.26
CA LYS A 171 9.65 -3.69 2.21
C LYS A 171 9.54 -2.40 1.42
N LEU A 172 9.99 -1.32 2.03
CA LEU A 172 10.16 -0.05 1.33
C LEU A 172 11.42 -0.10 0.48
N VAL A 173 11.29 0.23 -0.80
CA VAL A 173 12.38 0.33 -1.76
C VAL A 173 12.42 1.75 -2.29
N THR A 174 13.59 2.38 -2.21
CA THR A 174 13.83 3.71 -2.80
C THR A 174 14.43 3.55 -4.18
N LEU A 175 13.85 4.21 -5.16
CA LEU A 175 14.35 4.31 -6.52
C LEU A 175 14.55 5.78 -6.89
N GLU A 176 15.64 6.07 -7.54
CA GLU A 176 15.95 7.41 -8.05
C GLU A 176 16.02 7.35 -9.57
N GLY A 177 15.52 8.40 -10.24
CA GLY A 177 15.55 8.51 -11.68
C GLY A 177 15.19 9.91 -12.14
N GLU A 178 15.46 10.18 -13.41
CA GLU A 178 15.25 11.48 -14.02
C GLU A 178 14.12 11.43 -15.05
N LEU A 179 13.28 12.47 -15.06
CA LEU A 179 12.31 12.75 -16.11
C LEU A 179 12.84 13.88 -16.97
N VAL A 180 13.10 13.59 -18.22
CA VAL A 180 13.57 14.60 -19.20
C VAL A 180 12.37 15.16 -19.93
N PHE A 181 12.13 16.47 -19.77
CA PHE A 181 11.02 17.17 -20.43
C PHE A 181 11.49 17.77 -21.77
N ALA A 182 10.64 17.67 -22.80
CA ALA A 182 10.92 18.24 -24.11
C ALA A 182 10.93 19.79 -24.13
N LYS A 183 10.22 20.41 -23.16
CA LYS A 183 10.19 21.84 -22.91
C LYS A 183 10.33 22.09 -21.40
N PRO A 184 10.80 23.25 -20.94
CA PRO A 184 10.84 23.58 -19.53
C PRO A 184 9.45 23.41 -18.89
N PRO A 185 9.34 22.69 -17.76
CA PRO A 185 8.06 22.55 -17.07
C PRO A 185 7.75 23.80 -16.24
N ALA A 186 6.61 24.44 -16.49
CA ALA A 186 6.09 25.49 -15.63
C ALA A 186 5.46 24.92 -14.36
N ALA A 187 4.83 23.75 -14.44
CA ALA A 187 4.26 23.04 -13.30
C ALA A 187 4.23 21.55 -13.53
N VAL A 188 4.61 20.78 -12.51
CA VAL A 188 4.35 19.34 -12.41
C VAL A 188 3.10 19.16 -11.56
N LEU A 189 2.05 18.59 -12.14
CA LEU A 189 0.74 18.52 -11.53
C LEU A 189 0.48 17.18 -10.83
N ASP A 190 0.94 16.08 -11.41
CA ASP A 190 0.79 14.75 -10.79
C ASP A 190 1.92 13.82 -11.22
N ILE A 191 2.38 13.00 -10.29
CA ILE A 191 3.31 11.90 -10.57
C ILE A 191 2.71 10.64 -9.96
N THR A 192 2.46 9.66 -10.82
CA THR A 192 2.02 8.34 -10.40
C THR A 192 3.03 7.28 -10.79
N GLY A 193 3.19 6.27 -9.93
CA GLY A 193 4.08 5.14 -10.18
C GLY A 193 3.37 3.82 -9.98
N ASN A 194 3.68 2.85 -10.84
CA ASN A 194 3.22 1.48 -10.71
C ASN A 194 4.41 0.52 -10.86
N ALA A 195 4.66 -0.28 -9.81
CA ALA A 195 5.72 -1.28 -9.83
C ALA A 195 5.24 -2.55 -10.57
N CYS A 196 5.94 -2.90 -11.63
CA CYS A 196 5.70 -4.10 -12.41
C CYS A 196 6.83 -5.10 -12.15
N VAL A 197 6.54 -6.19 -11.41
CA VAL A 197 7.48 -7.26 -11.17
C VAL A 197 7.55 -8.15 -12.41
N ALA A 198 8.74 -8.33 -12.97
CA ALA A 198 8.98 -9.17 -14.15
C ALA A 198 9.48 -10.57 -13.77
N GLU A 199 10.31 -10.66 -12.72
CA GLU A 199 10.94 -11.92 -12.31
C GLU A 199 11.09 -11.98 -10.80
N VAL A 200 10.83 -13.16 -10.22
CA VAL A 200 11.14 -13.48 -8.82
C VAL A 200 11.94 -14.78 -8.80
N LYS A 201 13.14 -14.73 -8.24
CA LYS A 201 13.97 -15.93 -8.01
C LYS A 201 14.13 -16.17 -6.52
N LEU A 202 13.76 -17.36 -6.06
CA LEU A 202 13.98 -17.80 -4.71
C LEU A 202 15.34 -18.50 -4.60
N LEU A 203 16.17 -18.04 -3.69
CA LEU A 203 17.45 -18.62 -3.29
C LEU A 203 17.35 -19.05 -1.83
N ALA A 204 18.35 -19.79 -1.34
CA ALA A 204 18.37 -20.18 0.06
C ALA A 204 18.33 -18.96 1.00
N GLY A 205 17.20 -18.73 1.67
CA GLY A 205 16.98 -17.62 2.61
C GLY A 205 16.83 -16.24 1.97
N LYS A 206 16.69 -16.16 0.64
CA LYS A 206 16.56 -14.86 -0.07
C LYS A 206 15.61 -14.95 -1.25
N ALA A 207 14.97 -13.81 -1.57
CA ALA A 207 14.27 -13.61 -2.83
C ALA A 207 14.94 -12.48 -3.63
N VAL A 208 15.21 -12.72 -4.90
CA VAL A 208 15.65 -11.69 -5.84
C VAL A 208 14.46 -11.28 -6.69
N VAL A 209 14.05 -10.02 -6.56
CA VAL A 209 12.90 -9.45 -7.28
C VAL A 209 13.43 -8.47 -8.31
N LYS A 210 13.06 -8.65 -9.58
CA LYS A 210 13.39 -7.75 -10.69
C LYS A 210 12.12 -7.21 -11.32
N GLY A 211 12.18 -5.98 -11.76
CA GLY A 211 11.06 -5.34 -12.42
C GLY A 211 11.36 -3.92 -12.85
N GLU A 212 10.32 -3.18 -13.11
CA GLU A 212 10.39 -1.77 -13.46
C GLU A 212 9.31 -0.97 -12.71
N LEU A 213 9.65 0.21 -12.25
CA LEU A 213 8.69 1.22 -11.81
C LEU A 213 8.29 2.05 -13.03
N ARG A 214 7.06 1.89 -13.48
CA ARG A 214 6.46 2.71 -14.53
C ARG A 214 5.96 3.99 -13.92
N VAL A 215 6.59 5.11 -14.27
CA VAL A 215 6.23 6.44 -13.80
C VAL A 215 5.48 7.17 -14.89
N GLN A 216 4.37 7.80 -14.54
CA GLN A 216 3.62 8.69 -15.41
C GLN A 216 3.54 10.07 -14.75
N CYS A 217 3.93 11.10 -15.47
CA CYS A 217 3.95 12.47 -15.03
C CYS A 217 2.98 13.30 -15.87
N ALA A 218 2.06 14.01 -15.21
CA ALA A 218 1.22 15.04 -15.81
C ALA A 218 1.81 16.40 -15.50
N TRP A 219 2.09 17.20 -16.52
CA TRP A 219 2.79 18.45 -16.39
C TRP A 219 2.32 19.50 -17.42
N ARG A 220 2.66 20.75 -17.19
CA ARG A 220 2.38 21.88 -18.09
C ARG A 220 3.70 22.55 -18.47
N ALA A 221 3.88 22.80 -19.77
CA ALA A 221 5.05 23.52 -20.25
C ALA A 221 4.93 25.02 -20.00
N GLU A 222 6.07 25.71 -19.95
CA GLU A 222 6.12 27.15 -19.88
C GLU A 222 5.50 27.78 -21.14
N GLY A 223 4.61 28.76 -20.96
CA GLY A 223 3.88 29.44 -22.05
C GLY A 223 2.79 28.58 -22.72
N ASP A 224 2.47 27.41 -22.18
CA ASP A 224 1.43 26.50 -22.72
C ASP A 224 0.35 26.26 -21.65
N THR A 225 -0.90 26.28 -22.06
CA THR A 225 -2.04 25.96 -21.18
C THR A 225 -2.44 24.47 -21.25
N ALA A 226 -1.92 23.74 -22.25
CA ALA A 226 -2.26 22.33 -22.46
C ALA A 226 -1.55 21.42 -21.45
N LEU A 227 -2.32 20.49 -20.89
CA LEU A 227 -1.78 19.42 -20.06
C LEU A 227 -1.03 18.42 -20.93
N GLN A 228 0.22 18.14 -20.57
CA GLN A 228 1.07 17.15 -21.22
C GLN A 228 1.27 15.94 -20.30
N SER A 229 1.53 14.80 -20.87
CA SER A 229 1.85 13.58 -20.15
C SER A 229 3.16 12.99 -20.65
N GLN A 230 3.98 12.55 -19.72
CA GLN A 230 5.23 11.85 -20.02
C GLN A 230 5.35 10.61 -19.15
N ALA A 231 5.86 9.53 -19.74
CA ALA A 231 6.12 8.28 -19.06
C ALA A 231 7.61 7.96 -19.04
N ALA A 232 8.05 7.30 -17.97
CA ALA A 232 9.38 6.71 -17.86
C ALA A 232 9.30 5.36 -17.16
N ALA A 233 10.27 4.50 -17.42
CA ALA A 233 10.41 3.21 -16.74
C ALA A 233 11.77 3.19 -16.02
N LEU A 234 11.75 2.94 -14.73
CA LEU A 234 12.93 2.83 -13.88
C LEU A 234 13.12 1.35 -13.52
N PRO A 235 14.14 0.67 -14.05
CA PRO A 235 14.39 -0.71 -13.70
C PRO A 235 14.86 -0.85 -12.27
N PHE A 236 14.44 -1.91 -11.59
CA PHE A 236 14.92 -2.24 -10.26
C PHE A 236 15.27 -3.71 -10.11
N GLN A 237 16.22 -3.98 -9.23
CA GLN A 237 16.53 -5.30 -8.73
C GLN A 237 16.73 -5.21 -7.22
N GLN A 238 15.98 -5.99 -6.47
CA GLN A 238 16.02 -6.02 -5.01
C GLN A 238 16.30 -7.42 -4.50
N VAL A 239 17.14 -7.51 -3.47
CA VAL A 239 17.37 -8.73 -2.73
C VAL A 239 16.69 -8.61 -1.38
N ILE A 240 15.82 -9.55 -1.08
CA ILE A 240 14.98 -9.57 0.12
C ILE A 240 15.36 -10.82 0.92
N ASP A 241 15.72 -10.65 2.19
CA ASP A 241 15.95 -11.77 3.11
C ASP A 241 14.60 -12.36 3.53
N LEU A 242 14.52 -13.71 3.52
CA LEU A 242 13.31 -14.48 3.81
C LEU A 242 13.36 -15.11 5.21
#